data_0a0eeaff3915a23eb9ff7b9703a4e62d
#
_entry.id   0a0eeaff3915a23eb9ff7b9703a4e62d
#
_cell.length_a   1.000
_cell.length_b   1.000
_cell.length_c   1.000
_cell.angle_alpha   90.00
_cell.angle_beta   90.00
_cell.angle_gamma   90.00
#
_symmetry.space_group_name_H-M   'P 1'
#
loop_
_entity.id
_entity.type
_entity.pdbx_description
1 polymer ?
#
loop_
_entity_poly.entity_id
_entity_poly.type
_entity_poly.pdbx_seq_one_letter_code
_entity_poly.pdbx_strand_id
1 'polypeptide(L)'
;MITDTDKAYLLSLKPDDLTKEWFDTNCSIHFDTEQKKMVEPRFKFQDKFKLKPKEYVNTTEVETNVGQFLVNKFLYESVPAIQKVVGYINEPITDGKLGSIESGVLSKALLDGKITAEHMAEYFNNIQWLGNTIHTNVSCSFTEATTKNLPKVMKLRDKLFEENKEALLKGDAVVANKIEKELIAMAKEELKGDVGLELYNSGARGSFENNYKNLFLTRGPVYNPNTGGYSIIQRSFMEGLEKEDIPSYGTEVINGAYPKAIGTGVAGYATKKFFAAYQSVVLDKQGSDCHTKAYRTVVITPNNAQKLMYRFVVEKDGLVMLDNSNIGKYIGKEVKLRSPLYCIGDKLCSKCAGDLYYRLGIENIGMTTSAIGSNLLNLLMKSFHDSSVKITEINVDDILI
;
A
#
# COMPACT_ATOMS: atom_id res chain seq x y z
N MET A 1 -27.84 -9.59 4.66
CA MET A 1 -28.19 -8.17 4.96
C MET A 1 -28.51 -8.07 6.45
N ILE A 2 -28.02 -7.04 7.10
CA ILE A 2 -28.34 -6.80 8.52
C ILE A 2 -29.75 -6.24 8.70
N THR A 3 -30.31 -6.40 9.89
CA THR A 3 -31.62 -5.84 10.27
C THR A 3 -31.54 -4.32 10.47
N ASP A 4 -32.68 -3.62 10.44
CA ASP A 4 -32.74 -2.19 10.75
C ASP A 4 -32.28 -1.90 12.19
N THR A 5 -32.57 -2.81 13.13
CA THR A 5 -32.10 -2.73 14.51
C THR A 5 -30.58 -2.83 14.60
N ASP A 6 -29.96 -3.76 13.87
CA ASP A 6 -28.51 -3.91 13.81
C ASP A 6 -27.84 -2.72 13.16
N LYS A 7 -28.43 -2.18 12.10
CA LYS A 7 -27.96 -0.94 11.47
C LYS A 7 -28.00 0.24 12.46
N ALA A 8 -29.12 0.43 13.17
CA ALA A 8 -29.25 1.48 14.16
C ALA A 8 -28.21 1.33 15.28
N TYR A 9 -27.95 0.10 15.72
CA TYR A 9 -26.90 -0.20 16.70
C TYR A 9 -25.51 0.17 16.16
N LEU A 10 -25.13 -0.25 14.93
CA LEU A 10 -23.84 0.11 14.34
C LEU A 10 -23.65 1.64 14.21
N LEU A 11 -24.70 2.36 13.85
CA LEU A 11 -24.68 3.82 13.76
C LEU A 11 -24.47 4.48 15.13
N SER A 12 -25.01 3.90 16.21
CA SER A 12 -24.90 4.43 17.58
C SER A 12 -23.54 4.21 18.23
N LEU A 13 -22.74 3.25 17.75
CA LEU A 13 -21.41 2.98 18.28
C LEU A 13 -20.50 4.22 18.16
N LYS A 14 -19.71 4.45 19.20
CA LYS A 14 -18.60 5.42 19.16
C LYS A 14 -17.29 4.71 18.83
N PRO A 15 -16.25 5.41 18.34
CA PRO A 15 -14.94 4.81 18.12
C PRO A 15 -14.40 4.05 19.34
N ASP A 16 -14.56 4.61 20.54
CA ASP A 16 -14.10 4.02 21.81
C ASP A 16 -14.80 2.71 22.18
N ASP A 17 -15.99 2.46 21.65
CA ASP A 17 -16.72 1.21 21.87
C ASP A 17 -16.11 0.05 21.06
N LEU A 18 -15.32 0.36 20.01
CA LEU A 18 -14.74 -0.61 19.10
C LEU A 18 -13.44 -1.22 19.65
N THR A 19 -13.56 -1.85 20.81
CA THR A 19 -12.47 -2.55 21.50
C THR A 19 -12.25 -3.95 20.90
N LYS A 20 -11.10 -4.56 21.23
CA LYS A 20 -10.84 -5.96 20.87
C LYS A 20 -11.96 -6.89 21.37
N GLU A 21 -12.40 -6.70 22.60
CA GLU A 21 -13.48 -7.49 23.20
C GLU A 21 -14.80 -7.33 22.43
N TRP A 22 -15.11 -6.12 21.98
CA TRP A 22 -16.27 -5.87 21.15
C TRP A 22 -16.21 -6.65 19.82
N PHE A 23 -15.04 -6.63 19.13
CA PHE A 23 -14.85 -7.38 17.91
C PHE A 23 -14.92 -8.89 18.13
N ASP A 24 -14.26 -9.38 19.17
CA ASP A 24 -14.27 -10.82 19.51
C ASP A 24 -15.70 -11.32 19.81
N THR A 25 -16.50 -10.51 20.47
CA THR A 25 -17.90 -10.88 20.82
C THR A 25 -18.88 -10.73 19.66
N ASN A 26 -18.73 -9.66 18.86
CA ASN A 26 -19.73 -9.34 17.83
C ASN A 26 -19.36 -9.80 16.42
N CYS A 27 -18.06 -10.00 16.13
CA CYS A 27 -17.59 -10.29 14.77
C CYS A 27 -16.87 -11.63 14.63
N SER A 28 -16.64 -12.38 15.73
CA SER A 28 -15.99 -13.70 15.72
C SER A 28 -16.91 -14.79 16.24
N ILE A 29 -16.67 -16.02 15.79
CA ILE A 29 -17.22 -17.20 16.45
C ILE A 29 -16.53 -17.31 17.79
N HIS A 30 -17.28 -17.33 18.89
CA HIS A 30 -16.76 -17.43 20.24
C HIS A 30 -17.49 -18.47 21.06
N PHE A 31 -16.83 -18.96 22.10
CA PHE A 31 -17.45 -19.91 23.04
C PHE A 31 -18.17 -19.12 24.13
N ASP A 32 -19.50 -19.24 24.16
CA ASP A 32 -20.32 -18.70 25.24
C ASP A 32 -20.21 -19.63 26.46
N THR A 33 -19.62 -19.12 27.53
CA THR A 33 -19.39 -19.90 28.76
C THR A 33 -20.68 -20.16 29.54
N GLU A 34 -21.71 -19.34 29.42
CA GLU A 34 -22.99 -19.51 30.09
C GLU A 34 -23.83 -20.57 29.36
N GLN A 35 -23.92 -20.47 28.02
CA GLN A 35 -24.66 -21.41 27.18
C GLN A 35 -23.87 -22.68 26.86
N LYS A 36 -22.57 -22.72 27.19
CA LYS A 36 -21.62 -23.84 26.92
C LYS A 36 -21.63 -24.29 25.44
N LYS A 37 -21.74 -23.35 24.52
CA LYS A 37 -21.77 -23.62 23.09
C LYS A 37 -21.02 -22.56 22.29
N MET A 38 -20.63 -22.92 21.06
CA MET A 38 -20.13 -21.95 20.08
C MET A 38 -21.27 -21.08 19.59
N VAL A 39 -21.06 -19.78 19.54
CA VAL A 39 -22.02 -18.78 19.09
C VAL A 39 -21.49 -18.13 17.82
N GLU A 40 -22.36 -18.05 16.81
CA GLU A 40 -22.07 -17.33 15.56
C GLU A 40 -21.96 -15.82 15.82
N PRO A 41 -21.12 -15.11 15.04
CA PRO A 41 -20.98 -13.67 15.18
C PRO A 41 -22.30 -12.97 14.85
N ARG A 42 -22.60 -11.91 15.58
CA ARG A 42 -23.73 -11.03 15.29
C ARG A 42 -23.58 -10.34 13.93
N PHE A 43 -22.34 -9.97 13.57
CA PHE A 43 -21.98 -9.30 12.33
C PHE A 43 -20.89 -10.08 11.59
N LYS A 44 -21.10 -10.28 10.29
CA LYS A 44 -20.04 -10.67 9.36
C LYS A 44 -19.55 -9.42 8.65
N PHE A 45 -18.25 -9.25 8.47
CA PHE A 45 -17.68 -8.04 7.85
C PHE A 45 -18.22 -7.75 6.44
N GLN A 46 -18.60 -8.79 5.70
CA GLN A 46 -19.20 -8.71 4.37
C GLN A 46 -20.72 -8.47 4.39
N ASP A 47 -21.39 -8.46 5.54
CA ASP A 47 -22.82 -8.18 5.61
C ASP A 47 -23.13 -6.78 5.10
N LYS A 48 -24.04 -6.69 4.14
CA LYS A 48 -24.37 -5.45 3.44
C LYS A 48 -25.55 -4.72 4.07
N PHE A 49 -25.51 -3.40 3.98
CA PHE A 49 -26.62 -2.50 4.31
C PHE A 49 -26.51 -1.18 3.53
N LYS A 50 -27.58 -0.40 3.57
CA LYS A 50 -27.64 0.91 2.91
C LYS A 50 -27.60 2.04 3.91
N LEU A 51 -26.75 3.02 3.66
CA LEU A 51 -26.75 4.32 4.34
C LEU A 51 -27.57 5.30 3.50
N LYS A 52 -28.59 5.92 4.12
CA LYS A 52 -29.32 7.02 3.49
C LYS A 52 -28.42 8.26 3.39
N PRO A 53 -28.73 9.22 2.50
CA PRO A 53 -27.96 10.46 2.42
C PRO A 53 -27.87 11.15 3.79
N LYS A 54 -26.68 11.53 4.21
CA LYS A 54 -26.39 12.20 5.49
C LYS A 54 -26.73 11.38 6.76
N GLU A 55 -26.93 10.08 6.62
CA GLU A 55 -27.15 9.20 7.78
C GLU A 55 -25.87 8.96 8.59
N TYR A 56 -24.74 9.07 7.91
CA TYR A 56 -23.39 9.13 8.47
C TYR A 56 -22.63 10.31 7.81
N VAL A 57 -21.38 10.17 7.44
CA VAL A 57 -20.61 11.21 6.71
C VAL A 57 -20.78 11.13 5.20
N ASN A 58 -21.64 10.24 4.71
CA ASN A 58 -21.97 10.08 3.30
C ASN A 58 -22.90 11.20 2.80
N THR A 59 -22.67 11.68 1.59
CA THR A 59 -23.50 12.73 0.96
C THR A 59 -24.66 12.17 0.14
N THR A 60 -24.50 10.97 -0.39
CA THR A 60 -25.48 10.25 -1.23
C THR A 60 -25.86 8.93 -0.57
N GLU A 61 -26.91 8.26 -1.07
CA GLU A 61 -27.18 6.88 -0.67
C GLU A 61 -26.02 5.98 -1.07
N VAL A 62 -25.57 5.12 -0.16
CA VAL A 62 -24.43 4.24 -0.34
C VAL A 62 -24.79 2.84 0.15
N GLU A 63 -24.63 1.83 -0.70
CA GLU A 63 -24.58 0.44 -0.25
C GLU A 63 -23.16 0.12 0.22
N THR A 64 -23.04 -0.29 1.47
CA THR A 64 -21.76 -0.58 2.14
C THR A 64 -21.84 -1.94 2.84
N ASN A 65 -20.73 -2.36 3.45
CA ASN A 65 -20.68 -3.51 4.34
C ASN A 65 -20.21 -3.13 5.75
N VAL A 66 -20.44 -4.04 6.69
CA VAL A 66 -20.10 -3.83 8.10
C VAL A 66 -18.60 -3.53 8.27
N GLY A 67 -17.72 -4.26 7.58
CA GLY A 67 -16.28 -4.06 7.68
C GLY A 67 -15.83 -2.66 7.24
N GLN A 68 -16.29 -2.21 6.07
CA GLN A 68 -15.98 -0.86 5.58
C GLN A 68 -16.54 0.23 6.50
N PHE A 69 -17.74 0.02 7.02
CA PHE A 69 -18.35 0.96 7.96
C PHE A 69 -17.55 1.07 9.27
N LEU A 70 -17.17 -0.06 9.87
CA LEU A 70 -16.38 -0.10 11.11
C LEU A 70 -15.00 0.50 10.95
N VAL A 71 -14.34 0.29 9.79
CA VAL A 71 -13.05 0.92 9.49
C VAL A 71 -13.19 2.44 9.41
N ASN A 72 -14.24 2.97 8.78
CA ASN A 72 -14.50 4.42 8.76
C ASN A 72 -14.71 4.97 10.17
N LYS A 73 -15.45 4.25 11.03
CA LYS A 73 -15.62 4.65 12.43
C LYS A 73 -14.29 4.64 13.18
N PHE A 74 -13.54 3.56 13.07
CA PHE A 74 -12.32 3.37 13.83
C PHE A 74 -11.19 4.33 13.43
N LEU A 75 -10.95 4.47 12.11
CA LEU A 75 -9.82 5.27 11.62
C LEU A 75 -10.12 6.76 11.48
N TYR A 76 -11.32 7.10 11.04
CA TYR A 76 -11.63 8.47 10.65
C TYR A 76 -12.54 9.18 11.65
N GLU A 77 -13.58 8.54 12.16
CA GLU A 77 -14.48 9.17 13.13
C GLU A 77 -13.78 9.47 14.47
N SER A 78 -12.81 8.64 14.87
CA SER A 78 -11.97 8.89 16.05
C SER A 78 -11.18 10.19 15.97
N VAL A 79 -10.88 10.68 14.75
CA VAL A 79 -10.22 11.97 14.50
C VAL A 79 -11.13 12.85 13.64
N PRO A 80 -12.09 13.60 14.22
CA PRO A 80 -13.12 14.31 13.47
C PRO A 80 -12.60 15.30 12.43
N ALA A 81 -11.41 15.87 12.66
CA ALA A 81 -10.75 16.74 11.69
C ALA A 81 -10.36 16.00 10.41
N ILE A 82 -9.86 14.77 10.55
CA ILE A 82 -9.50 13.89 9.43
C ILE A 82 -10.77 13.40 8.73
N GLN A 83 -11.80 12.98 9.47
CA GLN A 83 -13.05 12.54 8.88
C GLN A 83 -13.69 13.58 7.96
N LYS A 84 -13.66 14.87 8.36
CA LYS A 84 -14.17 15.97 7.53
C LYS A 84 -13.43 16.13 6.20
N VAL A 85 -12.16 15.79 6.16
CA VAL A 85 -11.30 15.94 4.98
C VAL A 85 -11.40 14.73 4.07
N VAL A 86 -11.44 13.53 4.65
CA VAL A 86 -11.45 12.25 3.92
C VAL A 86 -12.87 11.88 3.44
N GLY A 87 -13.90 12.14 4.26
CA GLY A 87 -15.26 11.71 4.00
C GLY A 87 -15.45 10.20 4.25
N TYR A 88 -16.47 9.63 3.61
CA TYR A 88 -16.79 8.21 3.71
C TYR A 88 -16.06 7.38 2.63
N ILE A 89 -15.26 6.41 3.04
CA ILE A 89 -14.56 5.50 2.13
C ILE A 89 -15.37 4.21 2.00
N ASN A 90 -15.91 3.96 0.81
CA ASN A 90 -16.74 2.79 0.50
C ASN A 90 -16.03 1.81 -0.45
N GLU A 91 -14.78 1.54 -0.20
CA GLU A 91 -13.97 0.59 -0.96
C GLU A 91 -12.99 -0.13 -0.01
N PRO A 92 -12.44 -1.30 -0.40
CA PRO A 92 -11.43 -1.98 0.39
C PRO A 92 -10.23 -1.07 0.65
N ILE A 93 -9.84 -0.95 1.93
CA ILE A 93 -8.70 -0.12 2.35
C ILE A 93 -7.44 -0.99 2.32
N THR A 94 -6.73 -0.92 1.20
CA THR A 94 -5.42 -1.55 1.01
C THR A 94 -4.30 -0.59 1.38
N ASP A 95 -3.05 -1.09 1.53
CA ASP A 95 -1.86 -0.26 1.73
C ASP A 95 -1.74 0.86 0.68
N GLY A 96 -2.01 0.52 -0.59
CA GLY A 96 -1.98 1.51 -1.68
C GLY A 96 -3.06 2.58 -1.53
N LYS A 97 -4.25 2.22 -1.03
CA LYS A 97 -5.34 3.16 -0.77
C LYS A 97 -5.00 4.07 0.42
N LEU A 98 -4.51 3.51 1.52
CA LEU A 98 -4.03 4.30 2.66
C LEU A 98 -2.96 5.29 2.22
N GLY A 99 -1.92 4.83 1.53
CA GLY A 99 -0.85 5.69 1.01
C GLY A 99 -1.34 6.79 0.09
N SER A 100 -2.37 6.56 -0.75
CA SER A 100 -2.96 7.59 -1.61
C SER A 100 -3.76 8.64 -0.82
N ILE A 101 -4.47 8.23 0.23
CA ILE A 101 -5.18 9.14 1.15
C ILE A 101 -4.16 9.99 1.91
N GLU A 102 -3.14 9.38 2.46
CA GLU A 102 -2.09 10.04 3.25
C GLU A 102 -1.29 11.04 2.42
N SER A 103 -0.78 10.61 1.27
CA SER A 103 0.05 11.46 0.41
C SER A 103 -0.75 12.52 -0.36
N GLY A 104 -1.98 12.23 -0.73
CA GLY A 104 -2.83 13.12 -1.51
C GLY A 104 -3.70 14.03 -0.64
N VAL A 105 -4.61 13.41 0.12
CA VAL A 105 -5.66 14.14 0.84
C VAL A 105 -5.16 14.72 2.15
N LEU A 106 -4.55 13.89 3.00
CA LEU A 106 -4.14 14.32 4.35
C LEU A 106 -2.93 15.25 4.30
N SER A 107 -1.93 14.97 3.46
CA SER A 107 -0.79 15.87 3.30
C SER A 107 -1.21 17.25 2.83
N LYS A 108 -2.15 17.33 1.87
CA LYS A 108 -2.68 18.62 1.43
C LYS A 108 -3.46 19.33 2.53
N ALA A 109 -4.30 18.60 3.28
CA ALA A 109 -5.06 19.16 4.39
C ALA A 109 -4.16 19.70 5.51
N LEU A 110 -3.03 19.00 5.78
CA LEU A 110 -2.02 19.44 6.73
C LEU A 110 -1.36 20.74 6.27
N LEU A 111 -0.97 20.83 5.00
CA LEU A 111 -0.38 22.03 4.41
C LEU A 111 -1.35 23.21 4.39
N ASP A 112 -2.63 22.96 4.15
CA ASP A 112 -3.70 23.97 4.18
C ASP A 112 -4.10 24.36 5.62
N GLY A 113 -3.53 23.73 6.67
CA GLY A 113 -3.86 23.98 8.08
C GLY A 113 -5.26 23.48 8.50
N LYS A 114 -5.88 22.58 7.72
CA LYS A 114 -7.18 21.97 8.05
C LYS A 114 -7.07 20.88 9.10
N ILE A 115 -5.92 20.22 9.18
CA ILE A 115 -5.53 19.24 10.18
C ILE A 115 -4.16 19.59 10.75
N THR A 116 -3.82 19.05 11.92
CA THR A 116 -2.54 19.28 12.58
C THR A 116 -1.66 18.04 12.57
N ALA A 117 -0.41 18.17 12.99
CA ALA A 117 0.51 17.03 13.14
C ALA A 117 0.01 16.05 14.22
N GLU A 118 -0.64 16.55 15.27
CA GLU A 118 -1.24 15.73 16.32
C GLU A 118 -2.38 14.88 15.78
N HIS A 119 -3.26 15.44 14.93
CA HIS A 119 -4.31 14.67 14.24
C HIS A 119 -3.71 13.56 13.36
N MET A 120 -2.60 13.83 12.70
CA MET A 120 -1.89 12.81 11.91
C MET A 120 -1.29 11.71 12.80
N ALA A 121 -0.68 12.09 13.93
CA ALA A 121 -0.13 11.12 14.88
C ALA A 121 -1.23 10.20 15.45
N GLU A 122 -2.38 10.76 15.83
CA GLU A 122 -3.53 10.01 16.30
C GLU A 122 -4.06 9.05 15.23
N TYR A 123 -4.19 9.51 13.99
CA TYR A 123 -4.59 8.67 12.86
C TYR A 123 -3.63 7.48 12.65
N PHE A 124 -2.32 7.70 12.66
CA PHE A 124 -1.34 6.61 12.52
C PHE A 124 -1.38 5.63 13.69
N ASN A 125 -1.59 6.12 14.92
CA ASN A 125 -1.81 5.26 16.06
C ASN A 125 -3.06 4.39 15.88
N ASN A 126 -4.14 4.95 15.37
CA ASN A 126 -5.38 4.21 15.13
C ASN A 126 -5.22 3.12 14.05
N ILE A 127 -4.39 3.33 13.02
CA ILE A 127 -4.06 2.27 12.05
C ILE A 127 -3.39 1.09 12.76
N GLN A 128 -2.42 1.35 13.64
CA GLN A 128 -1.74 0.29 14.40
C GLN A 128 -2.70 -0.40 15.39
N TRP A 129 -3.53 0.38 16.09
CA TRP A 129 -4.52 -0.15 17.01
C TRP A 129 -5.57 -1.00 16.30
N LEU A 130 -6.04 -0.61 15.12
CA LEU A 130 -6.97 -1.41 14.32
C LEU A 130 -6.36 -2.78 14.01
N GLY A 131 -5.11 -2.83 13.56
CA GLY A 131 -4.41 -4.09 13.29
C GLY A 131 -4.33 -5.00 14.52
N ASN A 132 -3.98 -4.44 15.68
CA ASN A 132 -3.93 -5.18 16.93
C ASN A 132 -5.31 -5.64 17.43
N THR A 133 -6.34 -4.85 17.17
CA THR A 133 -7.71 -5.10 17.64
C THR A 133 -8.36 -6.24 16.85
N ILE A 134 -8.17 -6.28 15.52
CA ILE A 134 -8.89 -7.21 14.63
C ILE A 134 -8.07 -8.44 14.21
N HIS A 135 -6.82 -8.60 14.64
CA HIS A 135 -5.95 -9.67 14.15
C HIS A 135 -6.51 -11.09 14.40
N THR A 136 -7.30 -11.26 15.46
CA THR A 136 -7.97 -12.53 15.79
C THR A 136 -9.18 -12.82 14.88
N ASN A 137 -9.71 -11.81 14.20
CA ASN A 137 -10.84 -11.93 13.29
C ASN A 137 -10.41 -12.22 11.83
N VAL A 138 -9.10 -12.31 11.57
CA VAL A 138 -8.58 -12.63 10.23
C VAL A 138 -8.63 -14.14 10.02
N SER A 139 -9.24 -14.58 8.92
CA SER A 139 -9.33 -16.01 8.57
C SER A 139 -7.97 -16.61 8.22
N CYS A 140 -7.91 -17.95 8.20
CA CYS A 140 -6.77 -18.68 7.63
C CYS A 140 -6.66 -18.40 6.12
N SER A 141 -5.42 -18.41 5.60
CA SER A 141 -5.17 -18.24 4.16
C SER A 141 -5.75 -19.38 3.32
N PHE A 142 -5.81 -20.58 3.89
CA PHE A 142 -6.38 -21.78 3.29
C PHE A 142 -7.25 -22.47 4.33
N THR A 143 -8.42 -22.88 3.89
CA THR A 143 -9.48 -23.47 4.73
C THR A 143 -9.65 -24.94 4.41
N GLU A 144 -10.56 -25.61 5.12
CA GLU A 144 -10.96 -26.99 4.81
C GLU A 144 -11.54 -27.10 3.39
N ALA A 145 -12.25 -26.07 2.92
CA ALA A 145 -12.78 -26.01 1.55
C ALA A 145 -11.65 -26.08 0.51
N THR A 146 -10.51 -25.45 0.79
CA THR A 146 -9.33 -25.52 -0.08
C THR A 146 -8.89 -26.98 -0.30
N THR A 147 -8.75 -27.76 0.77
CA THR A 147 -8.32 -29.16 0.66
C THR A 147 -9.38 -30.07 0.07
N LYS A 148 -10.65 -29.85 0.38
CA LYS A 148 -11.77 -30.62 -0.18
C LYS A 148 -11.93 -30.46 -1.70
N ASN A 149 -11.72 -29.26 -2.21
CA ASN A 149 -11.86 -28.94 -3.63
C ASN A 149 -10.58 -29.15 -4.45
N LEU A 150 -9.43 -29.24 -3.79
CA LEU A 150 -8.14 -29.44 -4.44
C LEU A 150 -8.10 -30.61 -5.44
N PRO A 151 -8.64 -31.81 -5.15
CA PRO A 151 -8.59 -32.95 -6.08
C PRO A 151 -9.26 -32.66 -7.45
N LYS A 152 -10.27 -31.79 -7.51
CA LYS A 152 -10.91 -31.41 -8.77
C LYS A 152 -9.95 -30.58 -9.64
N VAL A 153 -9.30 -29.60 -9.02
CA VAL A 153 -8.34 -28.73 -9.71
C VAL A 153 -7.11 -29.52 -10.14
N MET A 154 -6.63 -30.46 -9.32
CA MET A 154 -5.52 -31.34 -9.66
C MET A 154 -5.82 -32.25 -10.87
N LYS A 155 -7.02 -32.78 -10.97
CA LYS A 155 -7.44 -33.56 -12.17
C LYS A 155 -7.42 -32.71 -13.44
N LEU A 156 -7.85 -31.46 -13.38
CA LEU A 156 -7.74 -30.55 -14.52
C LEU A 156 -6.28 -30.27 -14.85
N ARG A 157 -5.42 -30.02 -13.84
CA ARG A 157 -3.98 -29.83 -14.01
C ARG A 157 -3.36 -30.99 -14.76
N ASP A 158 -3.57 -32.20 -14.30
CA ASP A 158 -2.94 -33.41 -14.87
C ASP A 158 -3.39 -33.61 -16.33
N LYS A 159 -4.67 -33.35 -16.61
CA LYS A 159 -5.20 -33.36 -17.99
C LYS A 159 -4.49 -32.32 -18.88
N LEU A 160 -4.45 -31.06 -18.44
CA LEU A 160 -3.83 -29.96 -19.21
C LEU A 160 -2.33 -30.18 -19.42
N PHE A 161 -1.64 -30.76 -18.44
CA PHE A 161 -0.22 -31.08 -18.56
C PHE A 161 0.03 -32.18 -19.58
N GLU A 162 -0.78 -33.23 -19.61
CA GLU A 162 -0.63 -34.30 -20.62
C GLU A 162 -0.96 -33.79 -22.03
N GLU A 163 -2.03 -32.98 -22.19
CA GLU A 163 -2.42 -32.39 -23.48
C GLU A 163 -1.34 -31.44 -24.05
N ASN A 164 -0.55 -30.79 -23.18
CA ASN A 164 0.46 -29.81 -23.58
C ASN A 164 1.91 -30.27 -23.31
N LYS A 165 2.10 -31.55 -23.10
CA LYS A 165 3.37 -32.14 -22.65
C LYS A 165 4.59 -31.72 -23.46
N GLU A 166 4.51 -31.73 -24.80
CA GLU A 166 5.61 -31.33 -25.64
C GLU A 166 6.03 -29.86 -25.48
N ALA A 167 5.03 -28.97 -25.35
CA ALA A 167 5.30 -27.54 -25.13
C ALA A 167 5.93 -27.28 -23.76
N LEU A 168 5.44 -27.96 -22.73
CA LEU A 168 5.98 -27.85 -21.37
C LEU A 168 7.42 -28.37 -21.29
N LEU A 169 7.73 -29.48 -21.94
CA LEU A 169 9.10 -30.03 -22.03
C LEU A 169 10.06 -29.12 -22.79
N LYS A 170 9.57 -28.37 -23.79
CA LYS A 170 10.36 -27.35 -24.51
C LYS A 170 10.53 -26.04 -23.75
N GLY A 171 9.92 -25.91 -22.57
CA GLY A 171 10.00 -24.69 -21.74
C GLY A 171 9.10 -23.56 -22.25
N ASP A 172 7.97 -23.86 -22.92
CA ASP A 172 7.03 -22.87 -23.40
C ASP A 172 6.29 -22.21 -22.21
N ALA A 173 6.81 -21.07 -21.80
CA ALA A 173 6.27 -20.31 -20.67
C ALA A 173 4.90 -19.69 -20.99
N VAL A 174 4.56 -19.46 -22.26
CA VAL A 174 3.25 -18.90 -22.64
C VAL A 174 2.17 -19.95 -22.44
N VAL A 175 2.41 -21.18 -22.89
CA VAL A 175 1.51 -22.32 -22.67
C VAL A 175 1.36 -22.60 -21.16
N ALA A 176 2.46 -22.63 -20.41
CA ALA A 176 2.42 -22.84 -18.97
C ALA A 176 1.57 -21.77 -18.27
N ASN A 177 1.73 -20.49 -18.61
CA ASN A 177 0.90 -19.41 -18.05
C ASN A 177 -0.59 -19.51 -18.42
N LYS A 178 -0.93 -19.97 -19.61
CA LYS A 178 -2.34 -20.21 -19.98
C LYS A 178 -2.95 -21.28 -19.10
N ILE A 179 -2.22 -22.40 -18.91
CA ILE A 179 -2.66 -23.48 -17.99
C ILE A 179 -2.82 -22.94 -16.56
N GLU A 180 -1.86 -22.22 -16.05
CA GLU A 180 -1.92 -21.64 -14.70
C GLU A 180 -3.16 -20.75 -14.51
N LYS A 181 -3.47 -19.89 -15.46
CA LYS A 181 -4.66 -19.03 -15.43
C LYS A 181 -5.97 -19.84 -15.38
N GLU A 182 -6.04 -20.91 -16.18
CA GLU A 182 -7.22 -21.78 -16.21
C GLU A 182 -7.41 -22.52 -14.89
N LEU A 183 -6.33 -23.05 -14.32
CA LEU A 183 -6.34 -23.72 -13.00
C LEU A 183 -6.78 -22.78 -11.88
N ILE A 184 -6.25 -21.55 -11.88
CA ILE A 184 -6.61 -20.53 -10.88
C ILE A 184 -8.06 -20.08 -11.04
N ALA A 185 -8.56 -19.95 -12.26
CA ALA A 185 -9.96 -19.61 -12.51
C ALA A 185 -10.90 -20.69 -11.95
N MET A 186 -10.59 -21.95 -12.20
CA MET A 186 -11.33 -23.09 -11.61
C MET A 186 -11.24 -23.09 -10.09
N ALA A 187 -10.06 -22.89 -9.52
CA ALA A 187 -9.87 -22.85 -8.07
C ALA A 187 -10.71 -21.75 -7.40
N LYS A 188 -10.74 -20.55 -7.99
CA LYS A 188 -11.57 -19.44 -7.50
C LYS A 188 -13.07 -19.73 -7.58
N GLU A 189 -13.52 -20.40 -8.63
CA GLU A 189 -14.95 -20.78 -8.74
C GLU A 189 -15.33 -21.85 -7.70
N GLU A 190 -14.48 -22.87 -7.50
CA GLU A 190 -14.70 -23.92 -6.49
C GLU A 190 -14.64 -23.40 -5.05
N LEU A 191 -13.95 -22.29 -4.82
CA LEU A 191 -13.80 -21.64 -3.51
C LEU A 191 -14.70 -20.41 -3.33
N LYS A 192 -15.66 -20.21 -4.23
CA LYS A 192 -16.58 -19.06 -4.15
C LYS A 192 -17.34 -19.03 -2.82
N GLY A 193 -17.24 -17.91 -2.10
CA GLY A 193 -17.82 -17.75 -0.77
C GLY A 193 -16.98 -18.33 0.38
N ASP A 194 -15.81 -18.89 0.08
CA ASP A 194 -14.87 -19.33 1.11
C ASP A 194 -14.17 -18.14 1.77
N VAL A 195 -14.11 -18.11 3.10
CA VAL A 195 -13.52 -17.01 3.87
C VAL A 195 -12.02 -16.82 3.61
N GLY A 196 -11.30 -17.87 3.25
CA GLY A 196 -9.89 -17.78 2.86
C GLY A 196 -9.74 -17.06 1.52
N LEU A 197 -10.57 -17.39 0.52
CA LEU A 197 -10.57 -16.67 -0.76
C LEU A 197 -11.00 -15.22 -0.59
N GLU A 198 -12.01 -14.94 0.24
CA GLU A 198 -12.46 -13.56 0.53
C GLU A 198 -11.37 -12.72 1.19
N LEU A 199 -10.52 -13.30 2.02
CA LEU A 199 -9.35 -12.62 2.59
C LEU A 199 -8.38 -12.15 1.49
N TYR A 200 -8.13 -12.96 0.46
CA TYR A 200 -7.32 -12.56 -0.69
C TYR A 200 -8.02 -11.48 -1.54
N ASN A 201 -9.33 -11.64 -1.78
CA ASN A 201 -10.12 -10.68 -2.55
C ASN A 201 -10.21 -9.30 -1.88
N SER A 202 -10.13 -9.24 -0.55
CA SER A 202 -10.10 -8.00 0.21
C SER A 202 -8.80 -7.20 0.04
N GLY A 203 -7.74 -7.81 -0.52
CA GLY A 203 -6.41 -7.22 -0.63
C GLY A 203 -5.59 -7.26 0.67
N ALA A 204 -6.13 -7.82 1.76
CA ALA A 204 -5.43 -7.94 3.05
C ALA A 204 -4.37 -9.05 3.06
N ARG A 205 -4.42 -9.95 2.09
CA ARG A 205 -3.44 -11.05 1.92
C ARG A 205 -2.84 -10.94 0.53
N GLY A 206 -1.60 -11.34 0.35
CA GLY A 206 -0.91 -11.27 -0.93
C GLY A 206 -1.63 -11.96 -2.09
N SER A 207 -0.94 -12.36 -3.14
CA SER A 207 -1.56 -12.96 -4.33
C SER A 207 -2.07 -14.38 -4.06
N PHE A 208 -3.38 -14.60 -4.20
CA PHE A 208 -3.98 -15.94 -4.17
C PHE A 208 -3.35 -16.83 -5.24
N GLU A 209 -3.22 -16.30 -6.46
CA GLU A 209 -2.65 -17.03 -7.58
C GLU A 209 -1.27 -17.60 -7.23
N ASN A 210 -0.36 -16.77 -6.75
CA ASN A 210 1.00 -17.21 -6.42
C ASN A 210 1.01 -18.18 -5.24
N ASN A 211 0.25 -17.90 -4.18
CA ASN A 211 0.25 -18.74 -2.99
C ASN A 211 -0.41 -20.09 -3.24
N TYR A 212 -1.62 -20.10 -3.84
CA TYR A 212 -2.35 -21.34 -4.12
C TYR A 212 -1.64 -22.18 -5.18
N LYS A 213 -1.22 -21.55 -6.29
CA LYS A 213 -0.54 -22.22 -7.38
C LYS A 213 0.75 -22.90 -6.94
N ASN A 214 1.64 -22.14 -6.30
CA ASN A 214 2.96 -22.66 -5.92
C ASN A 214 2.86 -23.76 -4.85
N LEU A 215 1.91 -23.61 -3.93
CA LEU A 215 1.76 -24.59 -2.85
C LEU A 215 1.10 -25.88 -3.32
N PHE A 216 0.04 -25.79 -4.12
CA PHE A 216 -0.84 -26.92 -4.40
C PHE A 216 -0.79 -27.44 -5.83
N LEU A 217 -0.49 -26.60 -6.83
CA LEU A 217 -0.68 -26.98 -8.24
C LEU A 217 0.63 -27.17 -8.99
N THR A 218 1.43 -26.15 -9.11
CA THR A 218 2.67 -26.17 -9.90
C THR A 218 3.57 -24.99 -9.50
N ARG A 219 4.89 -25.21 -9.51
CA ARG A 219 5.82 -24.09 -9.41
C ARG A 219 5.80 -23.25 -10.68
N GLY A 220 5.64 -23.92 -11.83
CA GLY A 220 5.50 -23.27 -13.13
C GLY A 220 6.82 -22.87 -13.79
N PRO A 221 6.79 -21.85 -14.68
CA PRO A 221 7.95 -21.44 -15.43
C PRO A 221 9.01 -20.77 -14.56
N VAL A 222 10.24 -21.24 -14.67
CA VAL A 222 11.45 -20.74 -14.00
C VAL A 222 12.42 -20.26 -15.04
N TYR A 223 12.81 -18.99 -14.99
CA TYR A 223 13.77 -18.42 -15.93
C TYR A 223 15.19 -18.91 -15.65
N ASN A 224 15.85 -19.38 -16.70
CA ASN A 224 17.26 -19.76 -16.64
C ASN A 224 18.11 -18.73 -17.39
N PRO A 225 18.85 -17.87 -16.68
CA PRO A 225 19.65 -16.82 -17.32
C PRO A 225 20.81 -17.35 -18.15
N ASN A 226 21.26 -18.59 -17.90
CA ASN A 226 22.36 -19.18 -18.64
C ASN A 226 21.95 -19.60 -20.08
N THR A 227 20.69 -20.03 -20.22
CA THR A 227 20.14 -20.45 -21.52
C THR A 227 19.28 -19.38 -22.18
N GLY A 228 18.85 -18.34 -21.41
CA GLY A 228 17.91 -17.32 -21.86
C GLY A 228 16.49 -17.85 -22.06
N GLY A 229 16.19 -19.08 -21.60
CA GLY A 229 14.91 -19.75 -21.73
C GLY A 229 14.25 -20.03 -20.38
N TYR A 230 13.20 -20.85 -20.41
CA TYR A 230 12.46 -21.28 -19.21
C TYR A 230 12.52 -22.79 -19.06
N SER A 231 12.58 -23.22 -17.80
CA SER A 231 12.28 -24.59 -17.38
C SER A 231 10.90 -24.60 -16.72
N ILE A 232 10.06 -25.58 -17.04
CA ILE A 232 8.72 -25.67 -16.43
C ILE A 232 8.75 -26.73 -15.35
N ILE A 233 8.68 -26.31 -14.10
CA ILE A 233 8.55 -27.18 -12.94
C ILE A 233 7.08 -27.50 -12.76
N GLN A 234 6.66 -28.70 -13.13
CA GLN A 234 5.25 -29.11 -13.11
C GLN A 234 4.75 -29.40 -11.68
N ARG A 235 5.64 -29.78 -10.78
CA ARG A 235 5.29 -30.10 -9.39
C ARG A 235 5.06 -28.87 -8.54
N SER A 236 4.20 -29.04 -7.53
CA SER A 236 3.94 -28.07 -6.48
C SER A 236 4.88 -28.27 -5.29
N PHE A 237 4.92 -27.30 -4.36
CA PHE A 237 5.67 -27.45 -3.12
C PHE A 237 5.09 -28.53 -2.20
N MET A 238 3.79 -28.79 -2.28
CA MET A 238 3.15 -29.86 -1.52
C MET A 238 3.61 -31.25 -2.02
N GLU A 239 3.82 -31.41 -3.33
CA GLU A 239 4.31 -32.65 -3.92
C GLU A 239 5.82 -32.82 -3.76
N GLY A 240 6.55 -31.73 -3.51
CA GLY A 240 8.00 -31.69 -3.51
C GLY A 240 8.62 -31.63 -4.90
N LEU A 241 9.91 -31.28 -4.97
CA LEU A 241 10.67 -31.17 -6.23
C LEU A 241 11.36 -32.51 -6.55
N GLU A 242 11.51 -32.81 -7.81
CA GLU A 242 12.33 -33.92 -8.30
C GLU A 242 13.80 -33.49 -8.43
N LYS A 243 14.70 -34.47 -8.55
CA LYS A 243 16.14 -34.17 -8.68
C LYS A 243 16.43 -33.32 -9.91
N GLU A 244 15.70 -33.54 -10.98
CA GLU A 244 15.79 -32.85 -12.25
C GLU A 244 15.38 -31.37 -12.16
N ASP A 245 14.47 -31.03 -11.23
CA ASP A 245 13.99 -29.67 -11.00
C ASP A 245 14.97 -28.83 -10.18
N ILE A 246 15.80 -29.48 -9.34
CA ILE A 246 16.66 -28.79 -8.36
C ILE A 246 17.61 -27.78 -8.98
N PRO A 247 18.31 -28.06 -10.11
CA PRO A 247 19.21 -27.08 -10.72
C PRO A 247 18.49 -25.80 -11.19
N SER A 248 17.34 -25.96 -11.84
CA SER A 248 16.52 -24.84 -12.32
C SER A 248 15.95 -24.03 -11.17
N TYR A 249 15.39 -24.70 -10.16
CA TYR A 249 14.86 -24.05 -8.96
C TYR A 249 15.96 -23.36 -8.15
N GLY A 250 17.13 -23.98 -7.97
CA GLY A 250 18.29 -23.39 -7.30
C GLY A 250 18.76 -22.12 -7.99
N THR A 251 18.81 -22.12 -9.33
CA THR A 251 19.13 -20.92 -10.11
C THR A 251 18.11 -19.79 -9.90
N GLU A 252 16.81 -20.10 -9.85
CA GLU A 252 15.76 -19.13 -9.57
C GLU A 252 15.89 -18.54 -8.16
N VAL A 253 16.10 -19.39 -7.18
CA VAL A 253 16.27 -18.95 -5.76
C VAL A 253 17.45 -17.98 -5.67
N ILE A 254 18.57 -18.28 -6.29
CA ILE A 254 19.74 -17.41 -6.29
C ILE A 254 19.41 -16.09 -7.01
N ASN A 255 18.81 -16.13 -8.20
CA ASN A 255 18.44 -14.95 -8.96
C ASN A 255 17.39 -14.09 -8.25
N GLY A 256 16.48 -14.70 -7.52
CA GLY A 256 15.48 -13.99 -6.73
C GLY A 256 16.02 -13.43 -5.41
N ALA A 257 16.88 -14.17 -4.73
CA ALA A 257 17.41 -13.80 -3.41
C ALA A 257 18.59 -12.81 -3.50
N TYR A 258 19.51 -12.99 -4.45
CA TYR A 258 20.72 -12.18 -4.56
C TYR A 258 20.44 -10.69 -4.75
N PRO A 259 19.63 -10.23 -5.73
CA PRO A 259 19.31 -8.83 -5.87
C PRO A 259 18.62 -8.24 -4.62
N LYS A 260 17.74 -9.02 -3.97
CA LYS A 260 17.05 -8.60 -2.75
C LYS A 260 18.03 -8.42 -1.60
N ALA A 261 18.93 -9.35 -1.36
CA ALA A 261 19.94 -9.29 -0.30
C ALA A 261 20.92 -8.13 -0.52
N ILE A 262 21.52 -8.05 -1.71
CA ILE A 262 22.48 -6.99 -2.05
C ILE A 262 21.80 -5.63 -2.14
N GLY A 263 20.64 -5.52 -2.79
CA GLY A 263 19.87 -4.29 -2.89
C GLY A 263 19.49 -3.73 -1.51
N THR A 264 19.04 -4.60 -0.60
CA THR A 264 18.74 -4.21 0.78
C THR A 264 19.98 -3.67 1.51
N GLY A 265 21.11 -4.37 1.39
CA GLY A 265 22.38 -3.94 1.98
C GLY A 265 22.85 -2.58 1.46
N VAL A 266 22.80 -2.37 0.13
CA VAL A 266 23.18 -1.10 -0.52
C VAL A 266 22.26 0.04 -0.09
N ALA A 267 20.95 -0.17 -0.08
CA ALA A 267 19.96 0.83 0.35
C ALA A 267 20.12 1.17 1.83
N GLY A 268 20.30 0.16 2.71
CA GLY A 268 20.55 0.35 4.13
C GLY A 268 21.82 1.13 4.40
N TYR A 269 22.89 0.84 3.68
CA TYR A 269 24.15 1.60 3.80
C TYR A 269 24.02 3.03 3.26
N ALA A 270 23.32 3.25 2.17
CA ALA A 270 23.01 4.60 1.67
C ALA A 270 22.22 5.41 2.70
N THR A 271 21.20 4.81 3.31
CA THR A 271 20.44 5.42 4.41
C THR A 271 21.35 5.84 5.57
N LYS A 272 22.23 4.95 6.03
CA LYS A 272 23.21 5.27 7.08
C LYS A 272 24.09 6.47 6.70
N LYS A 273 24.56 6.53 5.46
CA LYS A 273 25.36 7.67 4.96
C LYS A 273 24.54 8.97 4.95
N PHE A 274 23.28 8.96 4.54
CA PHE A 274 22.42 10.14 4.56
C PHE A 274 22.26 10.68 5.99
N PHE A 275 21.92 9.83 6.93
CA PHE A 275 21.79 10.24 8.33
C PHE A 275 23.10 10.80 8.90
N ALA A 276 24.21 10.12 8.66
CA ALA A 276 25.52 10.58 9.12
C ALA A 276 25.93 11.93 8.51
N ALA A 277 25.62 12.15 7.22
CA ALA A 277 25.99 13.40 6.52
C ALA A 277 25.10 14.59 6.90
N TYR A 278 23.82 14.36 7.18
CA TYR A 278 22.86 15.45 7.31
C TYR A 278 22.29 15.64 8.73
N GLN A 279 22.66 14.81 9.71
CA GLN A 279 22.12 14.88 11.08
C GLN A 279 22.33 16.24 11.76
N SER A 280 23.37 16.98 11.38
CA SER A 280 23.70 18.31 11.93
C SER A 280 23.03 19.47 11.18
N VAL A 281 22.29 19.19 10.09
CA VAL A 281 21.61 20.25 9.32
C VAL A 281 20.32 20.63 10.02
N VAL A 282 20.38 21.71 10.80
CA VAL A 282 19.25 22.23 11.57
C VAL A 282 18.77 23.56 11.00
N LEU A 283 17.51 23.89 11.26
CA LEU A 283 16.93 25.18 10.88
C LEU A 283 17.35 26.27 11.88
N ASP A 284 17.55 27.47 11.36
CA ASP A 284 17.67 28.68 12.15
C ASP A 284 16.28 29.21 12.54
N LYS A 285 16.18 30.30 13.26
CA LYS A 285 14.88 30.91 13.67
C LYS A 285 14.00 31.21 12.48
N GLN A 286 12.68 31.05 12.64
CA GLN A 286 11.71 31.46 11.62
C GLN A 286 11.91 32.94 11.26
N GLY A 287 11.88 33.23 9.95
CA GLY A 287 12.12 34.59 9.43
C GLY A 287 13.60 34.96 9.22
N SER A 288 14.55 34.12 9.67
CA SER A 288 16.00 34.37 9.47
C SER A 288 16.38 34.43 7.98
N ASP A 289 17.33 35.25 7.65
CA ASP A 289 17.89 35.40 6.31
C ASP A 289 19.43 35.50 6.37
N CYS A 290 20.13 34.64 5.67
CA CYS A 290 21.58 34.69 5.54
C CYS A 290 22.06 35.72 4.51
N HIS A 291 21.16 36.42 3.85
CA HIS A 291 21.41 37.46 2.85
C HIS A 291 22.29 37.01 1.65
N THR A 292 22.34 35.70 1.36
CA THR A 292 23.01 35.20 0.16
C THR A 292 22.41 35.83 -1.09
N LYS A 293 23.24 36.19 -2.04
CA LYS A 293 22.84 36.68 -3.36
C LYS A 293 22.66 35.56 -4.39
N ALA A 294 23.07 34.34 -4.03
CA ALA A 294 22.94 33.18 -4.90
C ALA A 294 21.49 32.61 -4.88
N TYR A 295 21.06 32.11 -6.00
CA TYR A 295 19.71 31.57 -6.21
C TYR A 295 19.75 30.40 -7.18
N ARG A 296 18.69 29.60 -7.16
CA ARG A 296 18.44 28.55 -8.16
C ARG A 296 17.38 29.06 -9.14
N THR A 297 17.64 28.94 -10.43
CA THR A 297 16.68 29.24 -11.47
C THR A 297 15.81 28.02 -11.75
N VAL A 298 14.49 28.22 -11.77
CA VAL A 298 13.50 27.14 -11.97
C VAL A 298 12.35 27.68 -12.81
N VAL A 299 11.89 26.90 -13.79
CA VAL A 299 10.63 27.17 -14.48
C VAL A 299 9.50 26.53 -13.68
N ILE A 300 8.50 27.33 -13.28
CA ILE A 300 7.33 26.84 -12.57
C ILE A 300 6.32 26.29 -13.58
N THR A 301 6.03 25.01 -13.47
CA THR A 301 5.03 24.30 -14.28
C THR A 301 3.85 23.86 -13.39
N PRO A 302 2.66 23.56 -13.95
CA PRO A 302 1.56 23.00 -13.16
C PRO A 302 1.96 21.77 -12.34
N ASN A 303 2.88 20.94 -12.87
CA ASN A 303 3.33 19.70 -12.22
C ASN A 303 4.27 19.92 -11.04
N ASN A 304 5.04 21.03 -11.02
CA ASN A 304 5.98 21.31 -9.93
C ASN A 304 5.54 22.46 -9.02
N ALA A 305 4.51 23.20 -9.37
CA ALA A 305 4.02 24.35 -8.61
C ALA A 305 3.77 24.00 -7.13
N GLN A 306 3.06 22.90 -6.88
CA GLN A 306 2.75 22.47 -5.52
C GLN A 306 4.02 22.10 -4.71
N LYS A 307 5.05 21.56 -5.37
CA LYS A 307 6.32 21.20 -4.72
C LYS A 307 7.18 22.42 -4.35
N LEU A 308 6.86 23.58 -4.95
CA LEU A 308 7.57 24.84 -4.72
C LEU A 308 6.86 25.77 -3.73
N MET A 309 5.73 25.34 -3.19
CA MET A 309 4.99 26.08 -2.17
C MET A 309 5.87 26.38 -0.96
N TYR A 310 5.65 27.54 -0.36
CA TYR A 310 6.38 28.05 0.81
C TYR A 310 7.86 28.35 0.58
N ARG A 311 8.34 28.29 -0.69
CA ARG A 311 9.69 28.72 -1.08
C ARG A 311 9.68 30.22 -1.39
N PHE A 312 10.86 30.85 -1.33
CA PHE A 312 11.00 32.27 -1.55
C PHE A 312 11.55 32.56 -2.94
N VAL A 313 10.81 33.32 -3.74
CA VAL A 313 11.24 33.88 -5.03
C VAL A 313 11.99 35.18 -4.77
N VAL A 314 13.08 35.38 -5.50
CA VAL A 314 13.85 36.62 -5.49
C VAL A 314 13.29 37.56 -6.56
N GLU A 315 12.63 38.63 -6.15
CA GLU A 315 12.12 39.69 -7.02
C GLU A 315 12.94 40.97 -6.88
N LYS A 316 12.64 41.96 -7.70
CA LYS A 316 13.33 43.26 -7.66
C LYS A 316 13.18 43.96 -6.30
N ASP A 317 11.99 43.84 -5.72
CA ASP A 317 11.58 44.53 -4.50
C ASP A 317 11.80 43.71 -3.23
N GLY A 318 12.39 42.49 -3.34
CA GLY A 318 12.65 41.61 -2.20
C GLY A 318 12.29 40.14 -2.42
N LEU A 319 12.07 39.44 -1.30
CA LEU A 319 11.72 38.03 -1.32
C LEU A 319 10.20 37.83 -1.16
N VAL A 320 9.60 37.12 -2.10
CA VAL A 320 8.17 36.77 -2.07
C VAL A 320 8.01 35.29 -1.81
N MET A 321 7.25 34.93 -0.78
CA MET A 321 6.93 33.54 -0.49
C MET A 321 5.83 33.04 -1.45
N LEU A 322 6.05 31.89 -2.07
CA LEU A 322 5.04 31.23 -2.89
C LEU A 322 3.96 30.60 -2.02
N ASP A 323 2.70 30.92 -2.29
CA ASP A 323 1.52 30.37 -1.64
C ASP A 323 0.35 30.18 -2.63
N ASN A 324 -0.77 29.65 -2.13
CA ASN A 324 -1.96 29.41 -2.96
C ASN A 324 -2.52 30.66 -3.62
N SER A 325 -2.28 31.86 -3.06
CA SER A 325 -2.82 33.12 -3.59
C SER A 325 -2.01 33.65 -4.75
N ASN A 326 -0.72 33.34 -4.83
CA ASN A 326 0.20 33.96 -5.78
C ASN A 326 0.88 32.99 -6.78
N ILE A 327 0.94 31.69 -6.47
CA ILE A 327 1.65 30.68 -7.29
C ILE A 327 1.18 30.70 -8.76
N GLY A 328 -0.11 30.94 -9.01
CA GLY A 328 -0.67 31.02 -10.36
C GLY A 328 -0.02 32.08 -11.25
N LYS A 329 0.50 33.18 -10.67
CA LYS A 329 1.18 34.27 -11.40
C LYS A 329 2.53 33.85 -11.99
N TYR A 330 3.11 32.77 -11.45
CA TYR A 330 4.45 32.30 -11.79
C TYR A 330 4.43 31.06 -12.70
N ILE A 331 3.27 30.44 -12.93
CA ILE A 331 3.17 29.29 -13.82
C ILE A 331 3.60 29.68 -15.24
N GLY A 332 4.47 28.88 -15.83
CA GLY A 332 5.08 29.12 -17.16
C GLY A 332 6.27 30.09 -17.14
N LYS A 333 6.62 30.68 -15.99
CA LYS A 333 7.73 31.62 -15.88
C LYS A 333 8.96 31.00 -15.27
N GLU A 334 10.12 31.47 -15.69
CA GLU A 334 11.39 31.23 -15.06
C GLU A 334 11.56 32.17 -13.85
N VAL A 335 11.80 31.61 -12.67
CA VAL A 335 11.94 32.36 -11.43
C VAL A 335 13.26 32.02 -10.73
N LYS A 336 13.76 32.98 -9.96
CA LYS A 336 14.94 32.85 -9.11
C LYS A 336 14.48 32.47 -7.70
N LEU A 337 14.83 31.27 -7.21
CA LEU A 337 14.44 30.78 -5.90
C LEU A 337 15.62 30.75 -4.93
N ARG A 338 15.38 31.18 -3.70
CA ARG A 338 16.31 30.91 -2.59
C ARG A 338 16.40 29.41 -2.38
N SER A 339 17.60 28.91 -2.11
CA SER A 339 17.86 27.46 -2.02
C SER A 339 18.76 27.11 -0.83
N PRO A 340 18.51 25.98 -0.15
CA PRO A 340 19.42 25.46 0.87
C PRO A 340 20.86 25.31 0.39
N LEU A 341 21.06 24.99 -0.90
CA LEU A 341 22.37 24.81 -1.52
C LEU A 341 23.28 26.05 -1.45
N TYR A 342 22.67 27.22 -1.33
CA TYR A 342 23.38 28.49 -1.34
C TYR A 342 23.24 29.25 -0.01
N CYS A 343 22.77 28.58 1.04
CA CYS A 343 22.73 29.18 2.36
C CYS A 343 24.14 29.30 2.92
N ILE A 344 24.52 30.51 3.39
CA ILE A 344 25.84 30.82 3.95
C ILE A 344 25.81 30.95 5.47
N GLY A 345 24.68 30.67 6.11
CA GLY A 345 24.58 30.64 7.58
C GLY A 345 25.06 29.32 8.17
N ASP A 346 25.50 29.34 9.43
CA ASP A 346 25.90 28.14 10.18
C ASP A 346 24.72 27.15 10.35
N LYS A 347 23.53 27.72 10.48
CA LYS A 347 22.25 26.99 10.40
C LYS A 347 21.52 27.37 9.13
N LEU A 348 20.66 26.48 8.66
CA LEU A 348 19.87 26.75 7.44
C LEU A 348 18.82 27.81 7.71
N CYS A 349 18.97 28.99 7.13
CA CYS A 349 18.05 30.11 7.35
C CYS A 349 16.67 29.87 6.72
N SER A 350 15.64 30.49 7.30
CA SER A 350 14.23 30.38 6.90
C SER A 350 14.03 30.72 5.42
N LYS A 351 14.67 31.77 4.92
CA LYS A 351 14.52 32.21 3.52
C LYS A 351 15.11 31.20 2.52
N CYS A 352 16.17 30.50 2.87
CA CYS A 352 16.76 29.44 2.03
C CYS A 352 16.01 28.10 2.17
N ALA A 353 15.58 27.74 3.38
CA ALA A 353 14.83 26.52 3.65
C ALA A 353 13.41 26.56 3.06
N GLY A 354 12.76 27.72 3.14
CA GLY A 354 11.31 27.88 2.95
C GLY A 354 10.55 27.77 4.27
N ASP A 355 9.28 28.15 4.25
CA ASP A 355 8.45 28.25 5.47
C ASP A 355 7.73 26.92 5.84
N LEU A 356 7.74 25.93 4.94
CA LEU A 356 7.03 24.67 5.13
C LEU A 356 7.43 23.96 6.42
N TYR A 357 8.73 23.87 6.69
CA TYR A 357 9.25 23.11 7.83
C TYR A 357 8.85 23.72 9.18
N TYR A 358 8.76 25.07 9.25
CA TYR A 358 8.30 25.77 10.44
C TYR A 358 6.81 25.51 10.71
N ARG A 359 6.02 25.45 9.64
CA ARG A 359 4.58 25.10 9.72
C ARG A 359 4.36 23.68 10.23
N LEU A 360 5.30 22.78 9.96
CA LEU A 360 5.29 21.39 10.39
C LEU A 360 5.98 21.15 11.73
N GLY A 361 6.52 22.20 12.39
CA GLY A 361 7.24 22.07 13.66
C GLY A 361 8.57 21.32 13.55
N ILE A 362 9.19 21.30 12.35
CA ILE A 362 10.45 20.58 12.11
C ILE A 362 11.62 21.50 12.41
N GLU A 363 12.48 21.08 13.34
CA GLU A 363 13.71 21.79 13.70
C GLU A 363 14.95 21.20 12.99
N ASN A 364 15.03 19.86 12.93
CA ASN A 364 16.14 19.18 12.26
C ASN A 364 15.71 18.70 10.87
N ILE A 365 15.93 19.56 9.88
CA ILE A 365 15.58 19.28 8.48
C ILE A 365 16.44 18.16 7.89
N GLY A 366 17.69 18.01 8.32
CA GLY A 366 18.60 16.99 7.82
C GLY A 366 18.11 15.59 8.19
N MET A 367 17.70 15.38 9.44
CA MET A 367 17.13 14.11 9.90
C MET A 367 15.80 13.81 9.21
N THR A 368 14.93 14.81 9.10
CA THR A 368 13.62 14.66 8.44
C THR A 368 13.79 14.31 6.96
N THR A 369 14.66 15.02 6.24
CA THR A 369 14.90 14.72 4.81
C THR A 369 15.54 13.35 4.62
N SER A 370 16.45 12.94 5.51
CA SER A 370 17.06 11.61 5.48
C SER A 370 16.03 10.52 5.75
N ALA A 371 15.09 10.72 6.66
CA ALA A 371 14.01 9.79 6.94
C ALA A 371 13.07 9.66 5.72
N ILE A 372 12.70 10.75 5.07
CA ILE A 372 11.90 10.74 3.85
C ILE A 372 12.64 9.98 2.73
N GLY A 373 13.92 10.28 2.53
CA GLY A 373 14.76 9.58 1.54
C GLY A 373 14.86 8.09 1.81
N SER A 374 15.02 7.69 3.07
CA SER A 374 15.02 6.28 3.49
C SER A 374 13.68 5.59 3.22
N ASN A 375 12.56 6.24 3.52
CA ASN A 375 11.24 5.70 3.24
C ASN A 375 10.99 5.53 1.74
N LEU A 376 11.44 6.47 0.91
CA LEU A 376 11.36 6.33 -0.55
C LEU A 376 12.20 5.15 -1.06
N LEU A 377 13.41 4.94 -0.54
CA LEU A 377 14.23 3.77 -0.85
C LEU A 377 13.53 2.47 -0.43
N ASN A 378 12.90 2.42 0.73
CA ASN A 378 12.15 1.27 1.20
C ASN A 378 10.92 0.98 0.31
N LEU A 379 10.20 2.00 -0.14
CA LEU A 379 9.07 1.85 -1.08
C LEU A 379 9.54 1.31 -2.43
N LEU A 380 10.65 1.82 -2.97
CA LEU A 380 11.25 1.31 -4.20
C LEU A 380 11.66 -0.16 -4.04
N MET A 381 12.30 -0.52 -2.92
CA MET A 381 12.66 -1.89 -2.62
C MET A 381 11.42 -2.80 -2.51
N LYS A 382 10.35 -2.35 -1.83
CA LYS A 382 9.08 -3.09 -1.77
C LYS A 382 8.53 -3.33 -3.18
N SER A 383 8.56 -2.33 -4.05
CA SER A 383 8.14 -2.47 -5.45
C SER A 383 8.94 -3.54 -6.20
N PHE A 384 10.26 -3.64 -5.98
CA PHE A 384 11.07 -4.72 -6.55
C PHE A 384 10.73 -6.10 -5.96
N HIS A 385 10.41 -6.16 -4.67
CA HIS A 385 10.00 -7.42 -4.02
C HIS A 385 8.65 -7.91 -4.51
N ASP A 386 7.72 -6.99 -4.78
CA ASP A 386 6.35 -7.28 -5.19
C ASP A 386 6.21 -7.45 -6.72
N SER A 387 7.23 -7.06 -7.50
CA SER A 387 7.22 -7.24 -8.94
C SER A 387 7.33 -8.73 -9.30
N SER A 388 6.19 -9.33 -9.61
CA SER A 388 6.15 -10.62 -10.30
C SER A 388 6.45 -10.42 -11.79
N VAL A 389 7.33 -11.24 -12.35
CA VAL A 389 7.54 -11.28 -13.81
C VAL A 389 6.22 -11.75 -14.43
N LYS A 390 5.51 -10.85 -15.10
CA LYS A 390 4.34 -11.21 -15.90
C LYS A 390 4.83 -11.53 -17.30
N ILE A 391 4.72 -12.79 -17.70
CA ILE A 391 4.97 -13.21 -19.04
C ILE A 391 3.70 -12.94 -19.84
N THR A 392 3.76 -11.99 -20.78
CA THR A 392 2.69 -11.68 -21.72
C THR A 392 3.21 -11.83 -23.13
N GLU A 393 2.39 -12.41 -24.00
CA GLU A 393 2.66 -12.40 -25.43
C GLU A 393 2.44 -10.98 -25.93
N ILE A 394 3.50 -10.35 -26.46
CA ILE A 394 3.43 -9.02 -27.06
C ILE A 394 3.40 -9.21 -28.57
N ASN A 395 2.33 -8.79 -29.20
CA ASN A 395 2.28 -8.70 -30.65
C ASN A 395 3.06 -7.46 -31.06
N VAL A 396 4.19 -7.66 -31.74
CA VAL A 396 5.09 -6.56 -32.15
C VAL A 396 4.39 -5.62 -33.13
N ASP A 397 3.44 -6.12 -33.92
CA ASP A 397 2.67 -5.32 -34.87
C ASP A 397 1.73 -4.30 -34.19
N ASP A 398 1.34 -4.54 -32.94
CA ASP A 398 0.52 -3.59 -32.14
C ASP A 398 1.35 -2.43 -31.53
N ILE A 399 2.68 -2.50 -31.61
CA ILE A 399 3.61 -1.51 -31.05
C ILE A 399 4.20 -0.61 -32.12
N LEU A 400 4.25 -1.09 -33.37
CA LEU A 400 4.79 -0.36 -34.53
C LEU A 400 3.66 0.41 -35.22
N ILE A 401 3.24 1.52 -34.61
CA ILE A 401 2.36 2.54 -35.21
C ILE A 401 3.20 3.76 -35.58
#